data_3239d59e5c1516bc8b052417d282f2db
#
_entry.id   3239d59e5c1516bc8b052417d282f2db
#
_cell.length_a   1.000
_cell.length_b   1.000
_cell.length_c   1.000
_cell.angle_alpha   90.00
_cell.angle_beta   90.00
_cell.angle_gamma   90.00
#
_symmetry.space_group_name_H-M   'P 1'
#
loop_
_entity.id
_entity.type
_entity.pdbx_description
1 polymer ?
#
loop_
_entity_poly.entity_id
_entity_poly.type
_entity_poly.pdbx_seq_one_letter_code
_entity_poly.pdbx_strand_id
1 'polypeptide(L)'
;MPRQIAIVGLSQSTHEDAPWGDDDWELWGLPWDSMWELIDVHFEMHPLELLKEPEAYRPPGYIDRLNSLSTLYMQNGWEIPNAMSYPLAKVIDSLGVDYFNSSISYMLGLAIHRIKSY
;
A
#
# COMPACT_ATOMS: atom_id res chain seq x y z
N MET A 1 -11.27 -10.25 -14.62
CA MET A 1 -11.94 -8.96 -14.73
C MET A 1 -11.33 -7.96 -13.75
N PRO A 2 -10.81 -6.86 -14.24
CA PRO A 2 -10.27 -5.87 -13.31
C PRO A 2 -11.40 -5.20 -12.51
N ARG A 3 -11.25 -5.20 -11.21
CA ARG A 3 -12.11 -4.40 -10.34
C ARG A 3 -11.62 -2.96 -10.38
N GLN A 4 -12.47 -2.06 -9.98
CA GLN A 4 -12.07 -0.68 -9.78
C GLN A 4 -11.11 -0.61 -8.59
N ILE A 5 -10.09 0.23 -8.68
CA ILE A 5 -9.11 0.40 -7.62
C ILE A 5 -9.32 1.76 -6.97
N ALA A 6 -9.50 1.76 -5.65
CA ALA A 6 -9.55 2.98 -4.87
C ALA A 6 -8.26 3.09 -4.04
N ILE A 7 -7.49 4.14 -4.25
CA ILE A 7 -6.29 4.44 -3.47
C ILE A 7 -6.70 5.33 -2.31
N VAL A 8 -6.54 4.82 -1.09
CA VAL A 8 -7.06 5.46 0.11
C VAL A 8 -5.92 6.05 0.92
N GLY A 9 -5.92 7.38 1.04
CA GLY A 9 -5.02 8.09 1.94
C GLY A 9 -5.63 8.25 3.32
N LEU A 10 -4.95 9.02 4.17
CA LEU A 10 -5.38 9.23 5.56
C LEU A 10 -6.02 10.59 5.80
N SER A 11 -6.41 11.30 4.75
CA SER A 11 -7.02 12.61 4.89
C SER A 11 -8.36 12.53 5.62
N GLN A 12 -8.49 13.22 6.72
CA GLN A 12 -9.71 13.20 7.53
C GLN A 12 -10.93 13.71 6.77
N SER A 13 -10.73 14.62 5.82
CA SER A 13 -11.85 15.21 5.07
C SER A 13 -12.45 14.28 4.02
N THR A 14 -11.69 13.28 3.55
CA THR A 14 -12.12 12.42 2.43
C THR A 14 -12.06 10.93 2.75
N HIS A 15 -11.47 10.55 3.86
CA HIS A 15 -11.28 9.15 4.21
C HIS A 15 -12.61 8.38 4.30
N GLU A 16 -13.64 9.02 4.84
CA GLU A 16 -14.96 8.40 4.97
C GLU A 16 -15.65 8.14 3.63
N ASP A 17 -15.23 8.85 2.59
CA ASP A 17 -15.84 8.75 1.27
C ASP A 17 -15.34 7.55 0.46
N ALA A 18 -14.35 6.82 0.96
CA ALA A 18 -13.86 5.63 0.29
C ALA A 18 -14.96 4.56 0.24
N PRO A 19 -14.97 3.70 -0.79
CA PRO A 19 -16.01 2.68 -0.95
C PRO A 19 -15.79 1.49 0.00
N TRP A 20 -15.81 1.75 1.30
CA TRP A 20 -15.59 0.74 2.33
C TRP A 20 -16.63 -0.38 2.25
N GLY A 21 -16.16 -1.62 2.19
CA GLY A 21 -17.05 -2.77 2.17
C GLY A 21 -17.74 -3.04 0.84
N ASP A 22 -17.43 -2.27 -0.21
CA ASP A 22 -18.02 -2.47 -1.54
C ASP A 22 -17.14 -3.41 -2.35
N ASP A 23 -17.69 -4.59 -2.68
CA ASP A 23 -16.96 -5.63 -3.40
C ASP A 23 -16.60 -5.27 -4.84
N ASP A 24 -17.20 -4.23 -5.41
CA ASP A 24 -16.85 -3.76 -6.75
C ASP A 24 -15.53 -3.01 -6.78
N TRP A 25 -14.99 -2.67 -5.61
CA TRP A 25 -13.75 -1.91 -5.47
C TRP A 25 -12.69 -2.71 -4.75
N GLU A 26 -11.47 -2.66 -5.28
CA GLU A 26 -10.28 -3.13 -4.59
C GLU A 26 -9.67 -1.92 -3.88
N LEU A 27 -9.56 -2.01 -2.55
CA LEU A 27 -9.08 -0.90 -1.73
C LEU A 27 -7.58 -1.07 -1.47
N TRP A 28 -6.80 -0.10 -1.90
CA TRP A 28 -5.36 -0.04 -1.69
C TRP A 28 -5.05 1.05 -0.68
N GLY A 29 -4.32 0.72 0.35
CA GLY A 29 -4.07 1.68 1.40
C GLY A 29 -2.90 1.32 2.29
N LEU A 30 -2.91 1.90 3.48
CA LEU A 30 -1.79 1.86 4.41
C LEU A 30 -2.13 0.99 5.62
N PRO A 31 -1.19 0.16 6.09
CA PRO A 31 -1.46 -0.75 7.21
C PRO A 31 -1.78 -0.06 8.54
N TRP A 32 -1.39 1.21 8.70
CA TRP A 32 -1.69 1.96 9.94
C TRP A 32 -3.02 2.68 9.89
N ASP A 33 -3.77 2.55 8.79
CA ASP A 33 -5.13 3.08 8.70
C ASP A 33 -6.03 2.40 9.72
N SER A 34 -6.89 3.17 10.39
CA SER A 34 -7.85 2.60 11.34
C SER A 34 -8.80 1.59 10.68
N MET A 35 -9.00 1.70 9.37
CA MET A 35 -9.85 0.80 8.59
C MET A 35 -9.02 -0.27 7.87
N TRP A 36 -7.84 -0.60 8.38
CA TRP A 36 -6.90 -1.50 7.71
C TRP A 36 -7.49 -2.87 7.36
N GLU A 37 -8.43 -3.36 8.16
CA GLU A 37 -9.02 -4.67 7.92
C GLU A 37 -9.89 -4.71 6.65
N LEU A 38 -10.35 -3.56 6.18
CA LEU A 38 -11.13 -3.44 4.96
C LEU A 38 -10.29 -3.12 3.73
N ILE A 39 -8.99 -2.95 3.90
CA ILE A 39 -8.06 -2.67 2.80
C ILE A 39 -7.58 -4.01 2.22
N ASP A 40 -7.66 -4.14 0.91
CA ASP A 40 -7.31 -5.38 0.21
C ASP A 40 -5.81 -5.50 -0.07
N VAL A 41 -5.18 -4.39 -0.42
CA VAL A 41 -3.74 -4.35 -0.74
C VAL A 41 -3.09 -3.25 0.09
N HIS A 42 -2.13 -3.65 0.90
CA HIS A 42 -1.45 -2.73 1.80
C HIS A 42 -0.06 -2.37 1.27
N PHE A 43 0.36 -1.14 1.53
CA PHE A 43 1.67 -0.65 1.14
C PHE A 43 2.37 -0.03 2.34
N GLU A 44 3.52 -0.57 2.71
CA GLU A 44 4.40 0.01 3.71
C GLU A 44 5.75 0.25 3.07
N MET A 45 5.98 1.48 2.61
CA MET A 45 7.15 1.80 1.80
C MET A 45 8.35 2.25 2.63
N HIS A 46 8.24 2.26 3.95
CA HIS A 46 9.35 2.57 4.84
C HIS A 46 10.12 1.31 5.20
N PRO A 47 11.46 1.39 5.34
CA PRO A 47 12.24 0.23 5.79
C PRO A 47 11.82 -0.24 7.18
N LEU A 48 11.92 -1.54 7.42
CA LEU A 48 11.52 -2.11 8.71
C LEU A 48 12.21 -1.44 9.90
N GLU A 49 13.49 -1.13 9.77
CA GLU A 49 14.24 -0.50 10.86
C GLU A 49 13.69 0.87 11.24
N LEU A 50 13.14 1.63 10.27
CA LEU A 50 12.48 2.90 10.57
C LEU A 50 11.18 2.71 11.33
N LEU A 51 10.47 1.62 11.07
CA LEU A 51 9.18 1.34 11.71
C LEU A 51 9.33 1.04 13.19
N LYS A 52 10.52 0.66 13.63
CA LYS A 52 10.81 0.39 15.03
C LYS A 52 11.16 1.65 15.82
N GLU A 53 11.38 2.78 15.15
CA GLU A 53 11.70 4.03 15.80
C GLU A 53 10.44 4.70 16.34
N PRO A 54 10.51 5.34 17.52
CA PRO A 54 9.32 6.03 18.08
C PRO A 54 8.73 7.08 17.14
N GLU A 55 9.57 7.72 16.35
CA GLU A 55 9.15 8.78 15.43
C GLU A 55 8.28 8.27 14.29
N ALA A 56 8.26 6.96 14.06
CA ALA A 56 7.41 6.39 13.02
C ALA A 56 5.93 6.46 13.35
N TYR A 57 5.59 6.61 14.63
CA TYR A 57 4.21 6.75 15.11
C TYR A 57 3.29 5.62 14.61
N ARG A 58 3.78 4.39 14.66
CA ARG A 58 2.97 3.22 14.30
C ARG A 58 2.25 2.70 15.54
N PRO A 59 1.04 2.14 15.38
CA PRO A 59 0.29 1.62 16.52
C PRO A 59 0.99 0.42 17.16
N PRO A 60 0.72 0.14 18.46
CA PRO A 60 1.26 -1.06 19.12
C PRO A 60 0.91 -2.32 18.33
N GLY A 61 1.85 -3.27 18.24
CA GLY A 61 1.64 -4.51 17.51
C GLY A 61 1.69 -4.36 16.00
N TYR A 62 2.21 -3.25 15.50
CA TYR A 62 2.21 -2.96 14.07
C TYR A 62 2.99 -4.00 13.25
N ILE A 63 4.14 -4.44 13.73
CA ILE A 63 4.94 -5.45 13.02
C ILE A 63 4.17 -6.78 12.91
N ASP A 64 3.48 -7.17 13.99
CA ASP A 64 2.62 -8.35 13.96
C ASP A 64 1.47 -8.17 12.96
N ARG A 65 0.91 -6.95 12.87
CA ARG A 65 -0.10 -6.65 11.87
C ARG A 65 0.44 -6.86 10.47
N LEU A 66 1.65 -6.35 10.17
CA LEU A 66 2.26 -6.54 8.86
C LEU A 66 2.40 -8.01 8.52
N ASN A 67 2.79 -8.84 9.50
CA ASN A 67 2.95 -10.27 9.30
C ASN A 67 1.62 -11.02 9.07
N SER A 68 0.50 -10.40 9.41
CA SER A 68 -0.82 -11.01 9.26
C SER A 68 -1.54 -10.64 7.96
N LEU A 69 -1.03 -9.66 7.23
CA LEU A 69 -1.71 -9.17 6.03
C LEU A 69 -1.56 -10.15 4.87
N SER A 70 -2.65 -10.32 4.11
CA SER A 70 -2.66 -11.25 2.97
C SER A 70 -1.94 -10.67 1.75
N THR A 71 -1.99 -9.35 1.56
CA THR A 71 -1.32 -8.68 0.44
C THR A 71 -0.64 -7.42 0.96
N LEU A 72 0.67 -7.47 1.02
CA LEU A 72 1.50 -6.37 1.53
C LEU A 72 2.67 -6.15 0.58
N TYR A 73 2.83 -4.90 0.11
CA TYR A 73 4.02 -4.48 -0.62
C TYR A 73 4.92 -3.63 0.28
N MET A 74 6.20 -3.94 0.23
CA MET A 74 7.27 -3.12 0.84
C MET A 74 8.33 -2.88 -0.21
N GLN A 75 9.21 -1.91 0.01
CA GLN A 75 10.33 -1.71 -0.91
C GLN A 75 11.21 -2.96 -0.94
N ASN A 76 11.48 -3.53 0.23
CA ASN A 76 12.29 -4.73 0.37
C ASN A 76 11.43 -5.84 0.98
N GLY A 77 10.90 -6.71 0.13
CA GLY A 77 9.97 -7.76 0.57
C GLY A 77 10.57 -8.79 1.51
N TRP A 78 11.91 -8.90 1.58
CA TRP A 78 12.55 -9.88 2.48
C TRP A 78 12.50 -9.46 3.96
N GLU A 79 12.14 -8.22 4.27
CA GLU A 79 12.15 -7.75 5.65
C GLU A 79 11.00 -8.34 6.48
N ILE A 80 9.89 -8.68 5.84
CA ILE A 80 8.72 -9.29 6.47
C ILE A 80 8.36 -10.54 5.67
N PRO A 81 8.19 -11.71 6.30
CA PRO A 81 8.03 -12.97 5.56
C PRO A 81 6.90 -12.99 4.54
N ASN A 82 5.78 -12.32 4.82
CA ASN A 82 4.64 -12.31 3.90
C ASN A 82 4.60 -11.09 2.97
N ALA A 83 5.62 -10.22 3.03
CA ALA A 83 5.65 -9.05 2.17
C ALA A 83 6.17 -9.39 0.78
N MET A 84 5.66 -8.67 -0.21
CA MET A 84 6.16 -8.70 -1.58
C MET A 84 6.99 -7.45 -1.83
N SER A 85 8.06 -7.60 -2.59
CA SER A 85 8.86 -6.45 -3.01
C SER A 85 8.08 -5.64 -4.05
N TYR A 86 8.01 -4.32 -3.87
CA TYR A 86 7.40 -3.44 -4.85
C TYR A 86 8.16 -3.57 -6.17
N PRO A 87 7.46 -3.80 -7.30
CA PRO A 87 8.13 -4.03 -8.60
C PRO A 87 8.58 -2.71 -9.24
N LEU A 88 9.49 -2.00 -8.59
CA LEU A 88 9.89 -0.65 -8.97
C LEU A 88 10.41 -0.55 -10.40
N ALA A 89 11.30 -1.48 -10.79
CA ALA A 89 11.88 -1.44 -12.13
C ALA A 89 10.82 -1.59 -13.21
N LYS A 90 9.85 -2.48 -13.01
CA LYS A 90 8.76 -2.68 -13.96
C LYS A 90 7.84 -1.46 -14.04
N VAL A 91 7.57 -0.83 -12.90
CA VAL A 91 6.71 0.36 -12.84
C VAL A 91 7.41 1.53 -13.56
N ILE A 92 8.68 1.76 -13.28
CA ILE A 92 9.47 2.80 -13.95
C ILE A 92 9.48 2.58 -15.46
N ASP A 93 9.74 1.34 -15.90
CA ASP A 93 9.77 1.00 -17.32
C ASP A 93 8.42 1.25 -17.97
N SER A 94 7.34 0.89 -17.30
CA SER A 94 5.97 1.04 -17.83
C SER A 94 5.53 2.50 -17.92
N LEU A 95 5.87 3.31 -16.93
CA LEU A 95 5.38 4.69 -16.85
C LEU A 95 6.33 5.73 -17.43
N GLY A 96 7.61 5.40 -17.54
CA GLY A 96 8.62 6.35 -18.02
C GLY A 96 8.99 7.42 -17.00
N VAL A 97 8.62 7.24 -15.73
CA VAL A 97 8.97 8.16 -14.65
C VAL A 97 9.56 7.36 -13.49
N ASP A 98 10.51 7.95 -12.78
CA ASP A 98 11.21 7.30 -11.69
C ASP A 98 11.16 8.07 -10.36
N TYR A 99 10.29 9.06 -10.26
CA TYR A 99 10.18 9.88 -9.07
C TYR A 99 8.99 9.46 -8.21
N PHE A 100 9.28 8.88 -7.05
CA PHE A 100 8.27 8.47 -6.08
C PHE A 100 8.68 9.01 -4.72
N ASN A 101 7.85 9.88 -4.15
CA ASN A 101 8.17 10.57 -2.89
C ASN A 101 7.16 10.33 -1.77
N SER A 102 6.16 9.49 -1.99
CA SER A 102 5.15 9.19 -0.98
C SER A 102 4.54 7.82 -1.23
N SER A 103 3.94 7.24 -0.20
CA SER A 103 3.24 5.96 -0.34
C SER A 103 2.16 6.02 -1.42
N ILE A 104 1.46 7.16 -1.51
CA ILE A 104 0.41 7.33 -2.52
C ILE A 104 0.98 7.27 -3.94
N SER A 105 2.14 7.88 -4.18
CA SER A 105 2.75 7.82 -5.51
C SER A 105 3.16 6.40 -5.89
N TYR A 106 3.65 5.60 -4.95
CA TYR A 106 3.95 4.19 -5.20
C TYR A 106 2.67 3.41 -5.53
N MET A 107 1.59 3.63 -4.78
CA MET A 107 0.32 2.96 -5.04
C MET A 107 -0.24 3.33 -6.42
N LEU A 108 -0.23 4.62 -6.74
CA LEU A 108 -0.72 5.09 -8.03
C LEU A 108 0.10 4.50 -9.19
N GLY A 109 1.42 4.48 -9.05
CA GLY A 109 2.31 3.93 -10.05
C GLY A 109 1.99 2.46 -10.35
N LEU A 110 1.82 1.65 -9.30
CA LEU A 110 1.48 0.24 -9.48
C LEU A 110 0.09 0.06 -10.09
N ALA A 111 -0.87 0.86 -9.68
CA ALA A 111 -2.23 0.79 -10.22
C ALA A 111 -2.24 1.06 -11.73
N ILE A 112 -1.55 2.11 -12.16
CA ILE A 112 -1.45 2.45 -13.59
C ILE A 112 -0.73 1.33 -14.35
N HIS A 113 0.36 0.79 -13.79
CA HIS A 113 1.09 -0.31 -14.40
C HIS A 113 0.19 -1.53 -14.60
N ARG A 114 -0.61 -1.90 -13.60
CA ARG A 114 -1.55 -3.03 -13.71
C ARG A 114 -2.58 -2.79 -14.80
N ILE A 115 -3.15 -1.59 -14.85
CA ILE A 115 -4.16 -1.25 -15.86
C ILE A 115 -3.57 -1.36 -17.26
N LYS A 116 -2.35 -0.87 -17.47
CA LYS A 116 -1.67 -0.95 -18.77
C LYS A 116 -1.32 -2.37 -19.18
N SER A 117 -1.24 -3.29 -18.23
CA SER A 117 -0.89 -4.69 -18.48
C SER A 117 -2.07 -5.58 -18.86
N TYR A 118 -3.28 -5.05 -18.76
CA TYR A 118 -4.50 -5.80 -19.13
C TYR A 118 -4.88 -5.64 -20.60
#